data_e5e00aaed827cf57dee4973aa7fe48a2
#
_entry.id   e5e00aaed827cf57dee4973aa7fe48a2
#
_cell.length_a   1.000
_cell.length_b   1.000
_cell.length_c   1.000
_cell.angle_alpha   90.00
_cell.angle_beta   90.00
_cell.angle_gamma   90.00
#
_symmetry.space_group_name_H-M   'P 1'
#
loop_
_entity.id
_entity.type
_entity.pdbx_description
1 polymer ?
#
loop_
_entity_poly.entity_id
_entity_poly.type
_entity_poly.pdbx_seq_one_letter_code
_entity_poly.pdbx_strand_id
1 'polypeptide(L)'
;MHRYHTLGKIPRKRHIAFRDDNGKIYHEELKGNKGFDGPSSLIYHIYRPTAVVGTKLIREVKLEEDPDRSLRMRHFFTSKLNKGGSPVLDRTPIMFNNDVTLWMAFPTKEDEFYYRNAQGDEIIYVSNGEGVLETAFGEILYSQGDYLIIPRGIMHRYRFTKGEQHFFITEGKGETRTPSRYRNDYGQLIERSPYSERDFRVPENLITVDKQDPTSVMVKQRDQLTEVMLDHHPFDVVGWDGYYYPYAFSIHDFEPIVGRVHEPPPVHQTFQGDNFVVCSFCPRPYDFGEDSIPAPYNHSNVMSDEVIYYAKSEFMSRKGVEYGSITLHPDGITHGPHPGKYEASIGMKETNELAVMVDTFYPLLVAKSALDIEDPNYSKSWLEANFDNTLGE
;
A
#
# COMPACT_ATOMS: atom_id res chain seq x y z
N MET A 1 -9.79 -3.28 -6.82
CA MET A 1 -11.02 -2.72 -7.42
C MET A 1 -11.61 -3.76 -8.35
N HIS A 2 -12.90 -4.05 -8.25
CA HIS A 2 -13.52 -5.12 -9.05
C HIS A 2 -14.34 -4.52 -10.18
N ARG A 3 -13.68 -4.05 -11.24
CA ARG A 3 -14.29 -3.58 -12.48
C ARG A 3 -13.72 -4.40 -13.63
N TYR A 4 -14.57 -4.86 -14.54
CA TYR A 4 -14.10 -5.52 -15.77
C TYR A 4 -13.28 -4.54 -16.59
N HIS A 5 -12.11 -4.98 -16.99
CA HIS A 5 -11.23 -4.25 -17.90
C HIS A 5 -10.63 -5.19 -18.94
N THR A 6 -10.22 -4.63 -20.06
CA THR A 6 -9.58 -5.37 -21.16
C THR A 6 -8.51 -4.51 -21.80
N LEU A 7 -7.39 -5.13 -22.18
CA LEU A 7 -6.29 -4.48 -22.88
C LEU A 7 -5.66 -5.45 -23.90
N GLY A 8 -5.26 -4.94 -25.06
CA GLY A 8 -4.63 -5.73 -26.12
C GLY A 8 -5.60 -6.61 -26.90
N LYS A 9 -5.11 -7.74 -27.43
CA LYS A 9 -5.86 -8.66 -28.27
C LYS A 9 -6.45 -9.80 -27.45
N ILE A 10 -7.77 -9.98 -27.49
CA ILE A 10 -8.45 -11.08 -26.82
C ILE A 10 -9.32 -11.84 -27.84
N PRO A 11 -9.57 -13.15 -27.66
CA PRO A 11 -10.45 -13.92 -28.53
C PRO A 11 -11.92 -13.56 -28.29
N ARG A 12 -12.78 -13.87 -29.25
CA ARG A 12 -14.24 -13.65 -29.17
C ARG A 12 -14.91 -14.33 -27.95
N LYS A 13 -14.38 -15.45 -27.53
CA LYS A 13 -14.79 -16.21 -26.34
C LYS A 13 -13.55 -16.73 -25.64
N ARG A 14 -13.61 -16.82 -24.32
CA ARG A 14 -12.56 -17.49 -23.53
C ARG A 14 -12.50 -18.98 -23.89
N HIS A 15 -11.31 -19.54 -23.77
CA HIS A 15 -10.98 -20.95 -23.96
C HIS A 15 -11.37 -21.48 -25.35
N ILE A 16 -11.05 -20.71 -26.40
CA ILE A 16 -11.09 -21.12 -27.79
C ILE A 16 -9.70 -21.00 -28.41
N ALA A 17 -9.47 -21.68 -29.54
CA ALA A 17 -8.21 -21.55 -30.26
C ALA A 17 -8.01 -20.11 -30.74
N PHE A 18 -7.11 -19.39 -30.06
CA PHE A 18 -6.71 -18.03 -30.41
C PHE A 18 -5.35 -18.08 -31.07
N ARG A 19 -5.20 -17.47 -32.25
CA ARG A 19 -4.01 -17.58 -33.09
C ARG A 19 -3.53 -16.21 -33.53
N ASP A 20 -2.22 -16.13 -33.75
CA ASP A 20 -1.61 -15.01 -34.46
C ASP A 20 -1.89 -15.08 -35.99
N ASP A 21 -1.39 -14.09 -36.72
CA ASP A 21 -1.55 -14.00 -38.17
C ASP A 21 -0.84 -15.14 -38.94
N ASN A 22 0.10 -15.85 -38.32
CA ASN A 22 0.83 -16.98 -38.86
C ASN A 22 0.21 -18.33 -38.45
N GLY A 23 -0.89 -18.32 -37.72
CA GLY A 23 -1.58 -19.51 -37.25
C GLY A 23 -1.03 -20.14 -35.97
N LYS A 24 -0.02 -19.53 -35.30
CA LYS A 24 0.52 -19.98 -34.02
C LYS A 24 -0.50 -19.68 -32.92
N ILE A 25 -0.74 -20.66 -32.04
CA ILE A 25 -1.64 -20.53 -30.90
C ILE A 25 -1.00 -19.68 -29.80
N TYR A 26 -1.76 -18.73 -29.27
CA TYR A 26 -1.49 -18.06 -27.99
C TYR A 26 -1.91 -18.96 -26.83
N HIS A 27 -1.20 -18.87 -25.73
CA HIS A 27 -1.43 -19.67 -24.52
C HIS A 27 -2.24 -18.90 -23.49
N GLU A 28 -3.38 -19.44 -23.09
CA GLU A 28 -4.28 -18.84 -22.11
C GLU A 28 -3.83 -19.17 -20.68
N GLU A 29 -3.73 -18.16 -19.83
CA GLU A 29 -3.54 -18.29 -18.37
C GLU A 29 -4.75 -17.72 -17.64
N LEU A 30 -5.39 -18.48 -16.75
CA LEU A 30 -6.30 -17.92 -15.75
C LEU A 30 -5.49 -17.48 -14.53
N LYS A 31 -5.48 -16.19 -14.25
CA LYS A 31 -4.91 -15.64 -13.01
C LYS A 31 -6.04 -15.28 -12.06
N GLY A 32 -6.20 -16.06 -11.02
CA GLY A 32 -7.26 -15.90 -10.02
C GLY A 32 -6.71 -15.70 -8.62
N ASN A 33 -7.39 -14.90 -7.81
CA ASN A 33 -7.01 -14.64 -6.43
C ASN A 33 -7.22 -15.87 -5.54
N LYS A 34 -8.40 -16.48 -5.59
CA LYS A 34 -8.80 -17.62 -4.76
C LYS A 34 -9.14 -18.84 -5.65
N GLY A 35 -8.15 -19.34 -6.35
CA GLY A 35 -8.37 -20.39 -7.34
C GLY A 35 -9.37 -19.93 -8.40
N PHE A 36 -10.49 -20.63 -8.50
CA PHE A 36 -11.56 -20.33 -9.47
C PHE A 36 -12.73 -19.52 -8.88
N ASP A 37 -12.65 -19.12 -7.62
CA ASP A 37 -13.76 -18.50 -6.86
C ASP A 37 -13.59 -16.99 -6.59
N GLY A 38 -12.41 -16.46 -6.69
CA GLY A 38 -12.16 -15.03 -6.48
C GLY A 38 -12.18 -14.21 -7.78
N PRO A 39 -11.86 -12.91 -7.70
CA PRO A 39 -11.62 -12.11 -8.87
C PRO A 39 -10.51 -12.72 -9.70
N SER A 40 -10.68 -12.72 -11.02
CA SER A 40 -9.75 -13.34 -11.95
C SER A 40 -9.65 -12.57 -13.25
N SER A 41 -8.56 -12.81 -13.98
CA SER A 41 -8.34 -12.34 -15.34
C SER A 41 -7.83 -13.48 -16.21
N LEU A 42 -8.15 -13.43 -17.49
CA LEU A 42 -7.56 -14.29 -18.51
C LEU A 42 -6.48 -13.51 -19.25
N ILE A 43 -5.33 -14.12 -19.39
CA ILE A 43 -4.14 -13.55 -20.02
C ILE A 43 -3.74 -14.43 -21.18
N TYR A 44 -3.35 -13.83 -22.29
CA TYR A 44 -2.97 -14.53 -23.53
C TYR A 44 -1.49 -14.29 -23.82
N HIS A 45 -0.71 -15.36 -23.80
CA HIS A 45 0.75 -15.38 -23.90
C HIS A 45 1.22 -15.87 -25.27
N ILE A 46 2.36 -15.37 -25.74
CA ILE A 46 3.05 -15.89 -26.93
C ILE A 46 3.67 -17.24 -26.63
N TYR A 47 4.24 -17.40 -25.44
CA TYR A 47 4.92 -18.61 -24.95
C TYR A 47 4.07 -19.32 -23.89
N ARG A 48 4.48 -20.52 -23.51
CA ARG A 48 3.79 -21.28 -22.46
C ARG A 48 4.15 -20.72 -21.08
N PRO A 49 3.22 -20.15 -20.31
CA PRO A 49 3.52 -19.55 -19.01
C PRO A 49 4.01 -20.58 -17.95
N THR A 50 3.90 -21.88 -18.26
CA THR A 50 4.38 -22.98 -17.41
C THR A 50 5.83 -23.39 -17.70
N ALA A 51 6.51 -22.76 -18.67
CA ALA A 51 7.86 -23.14 -19.07
C ALA A 51 8.92 -22.57 -18.12
N VAL A 52 9.14 -23.27 -17.01
CA VAL A 52 10.14 -22.95 -15.98
C VAL A 52 11.40 -23.78 -16.23
N VAL A 53 12.53 -23.10 -16.46
CA VAL A 53 13.86 -23.73 -16.66
C VAL A 53 14.42 -24.27 -15.34
N GLY A 54 14.22 -23.54 -14.25
CA GLY A 54 14.69 -23.91 -12.92
C GLY A 54 14.30 -22.93 -11.84
N THR A 55 14.55 -23.32 -10.60
CA THR A 55 14.30 -22.48 -9.43
C THR A 55 15.49 -22.55 -8.48
N LYS A 56 15.76 -21.43 -7.78
CA LYS A 56 16.84 -21.33 -6.80
C LYS A 56 16.38 -20.47 -5.62
N LEU A 57 16.44 -21.05 -4.41
CA LEU A 57 16.26 -20.26 -3.19
C LEU A 57 17.40 -19.25 -3.06
N ILE A 58 17.06 -17.96 -2.93
CA ILE A 58 18.01 -16.86 -2.78
C ILE A 58 18.25 -16.56 -1.32
N ARG A 59 17.16 -16.34 -0.55
CA ARG A 59 17.25 -16.07 0.90
C ARG A 59 15.88 -16.24 1.58
N GLU A 60 15.93 -16.36 2.89
CA GLU A 60 14.75 -16.14 3.74
C GLU A 60 14.53 -14.64 3.95
N VAL A 61 13.28 -14.24 4.08
CA VAL A 61 12.86 -12.88 4.47
C VAL A 61 12.50 -12.93 5.95
N LYS A 62 13.48 -12.71 6.81
CA LYS A 62 13.28 -12.78 8.27
C LYS A 62 12.75 -11.46 8.81
N LEU A 63 11.66 -11.54 9.55
CA LEU A 63 11.14 -10.44 10.37
C LEU A 63 11.57 -10.71 11.83
N GLU A 64 12.50 -9.92 12.33
CA GLU A 64 12.95 -9.98 13.71
C GLU A 64 12.21 -8.92 14.52
N GLU A 65 11.58 -9.33 15.63
CA GLU A 65 10.86 -8.41 16.51
C GLU A 65 11.77 -7.71 17.53
N ASP A 66 11.34 -6.53 17.97
CA ASP A 66 11.86 -5.87 19.17
C ASP A 66 11.65 -6.78 20.40
N PRO A 67 12.69 -7.15 21.14
CA PRO A 67 12.53 -7.94 22.36
C PRO A 67 11.79 -7.18 23.48
N ASP A 68 11.77 -5.85 23.46
CA ASP A 68 11.01 -5.02 24.40
C ASP A 68 9.58 -4.81 23.88
N ARG A 69 8.66 -5.58 24.41
CA ARG A 69 7.21 -5.50 24.12
C ARG A 69 6.46 -4.59 25.10
N SER A 70 7.15 -3.69 25.80
CA SER A 70 6.46 -2.77 26.72
C SER A 70 5.46 -1.89 25.99
N LEU A 71 4.26 -1.78 26.57
CA LEU A 71 3.16 -1.03 25.98
C LEU A 71 3.45 0.48 26.06
N ARG A 72 3.67 1.11 24.90
CA ARG A 72 3.92 2.55 24.78
C ARG A 72 3.60 3.07 23.38
N MET A 73 3.25 4.33 23.28
CA MET A 73 3.20 5.04 22.00
C MET A 73 4.62 5.21 21.46
N ARG A 74 4.81 5.02 20.16
CA ARG A 74 6.14 5.03 19.53
C ARG A 74 6.16 5.95 18.30
N HIS A 75 7.33 6.52 18.02
CA HIS A 75 7.58 7.37 16.85
C HIS A 75 8.91 7.00 16.22
N PHE A 76 8.94 6.92 14.91
CA PHE A 76 10.08 6.49 14.11
C PHE A 76 10.41 7.54 13.05
N PHE A 77 11.68 7.97 13.00
CA PHE A 77 12.22 8.90 12.01
C PHE A 77 12.74 8.14 10.80
N THR A 78 11.93 7.90 9.79
CA THR A 78 12.37 7.14 8.59
C THR A 78 13.45 7.86 7.78
N SER A 79 13.62 9.17 7.97
CA SER A 79 14.72 9.96 7.42
C SER A 79 16.11 9.43 7.83
N LYS A 80 16.20 8.70 8.94
CA LYS A 80 17.44 8.06 9.43
C LYS A 80 17.71 6.68 8.82
N LEU A 81 16.79 6.13 8.05
CA LEU A 81 17.00 4.85 7.36
C LEU A 81 18.01 5.01 6.23
N ASN A 82 18.75 3.94 5.96
CA ASN A 82 19.66 3.91 4.84
C ASN A 82 18.89 3.98 3.52
N LYS A 83 19.30 4.93 2.67
CA LYS A 83 18.80 5.02 1.30
C LYS A 83 19.63 4.13 0.39
N GLY A 84 19.00 3.42 -0.51
CA GLY A 84 19.72 2.64 -1.52
C GLY A 84 19.03 1.34 -1.90
N GLY A 85 19.61 0.68 -2.89
CA GLY A 85 19.22 -0.66 -3.31
C GLY A 85 17.96 -0.74 -4.17
N SER A 86 17.39 -1.92 -4.16
CA SER A 86 16.23 -2.38 -4.94
C SER A 86 14.92 -1.93 -4.31
N PRO A 87 13.89 -1.58 -5.10
CA PRO A 87 12.56 -1.25 -4.59
C PRO A 87 11.84 -2.46 -3.96
N VAL A 88 12.31 -3.67 -4.21
CA VAL A 88 11.65 -4.90 -3.74
C VAL A 88 12.50 -5.76 -2.82
N LEU A 89 13.83 -5.74 -2.97
CA LEU A 89 14.73 -6.58 -2.17
C LEU A 89 15.31 -5.89 -0.94
N ASP A 90 15.41 -4.55 -0.96
CA ASP A 90 16.09 -3.76 0.07
C ASP A 90 15.09 -2.91 0.88
N ARG A 91 13.88 -3.44 1.08
CA ARG A 91 12.84 -2.86 1.94
C ARG A 91 13.20 -3.07 3.40
N THR A 92 12.99 -2.05 4.23
CA THR A 92 13.17 -2.12 5.68
C THR A 92 11.84 -2.37 6.35
N PRO A 93 11.63 -3.48 7.07
CA PRO A 93 10.41 -3.70 7.86
C PRO A 93 10.39 -2.76 9.06
N ILE A 94 9.22 -2.18 9.33
CA ILE A 94 8.99 -1.27 10.46
C ILE A 94 8.13 -1.95 11.53
N MET A 95 7.01 -2.53 11.12
CA MET A 95 6.09 -3.24 11.99
C MET A 95 5.42 -4.38 11.23
N PHE A 96 4.99 -5.40 11.96
CA PHE A 96 4.34 -6.55 11.34
C PHE A 96 3.50 -7.34 12.34
N ASN A 97 2.55 -8.09 11.81
CA ASN A 97 1.85 -9.17 12.50
C ASN A 97 1.60 -10.34 11.51
N ASN A 98 0.68 -11.23 11.84
CA ASN A 98 0.36 -12.35 10.96
C ASN A 98 -0.37 -11.95 9.67
N ASP A 99 -1.00 -10.79 9.63
CA ASP A 99 -1.88 -10.34 8.54
C ASP A 99 -1.23 -9.28 7.64
N VAL A 100 -0.37 -8.43 8.21
CA VAL A 100 0.20 -7.28 7.52
C VAL A 100 1.64 -7.03 7.94
N THR A 101 2.44 -6.53 6.99
CA THR A 101 3.79 -6.01 7.25
C THR A 101 3.90 -4.61 6.65
N LEU A 102 4.39 -3.66 7.45
CA LEU A 102 4.65 -2.29 7.05
C LEU A 102 6.14 -2.12 6.77
N TRP A 103 6.46 -1.63 5.56
CA TRP A 103 7.83 -1.47 5.10
C TRP A 103 8.10 -0.03 4.66
N MET A 104 9.36 0.36 4.75
CA MET A 104 9.89 1.54 4.05
C MET A 104 10.88 1.10 2.98
N ALA A 105 10.91 1.84 1.87
CA ALA A 105 11.93 1.69 0.84
C ALA A 105 12.35 3.05 0.28
N PHE A 106 13.66 3.22 0.11
CA PHE A 106 14.28 4.40 -0.50
C PHE A 106 15.19 3.95 -1.64
N PRO A 107 14.64 3.31 -2.69
CA PRO A 107 15.45 2.71 -3.73
C PRO A 107 16.19 3.74 -4.55
N THR A 108 17.44 3.41 -4.96
CA THR A 108 18.29 4.25 -5.78
C THR A 108 18.66 3.61 -7.11
N LYS A 109 18.25 2.36 -7.33
CA LYS A 109 18.47 1.63 -8.58
C LYS A 109 17.23 0.84 -8.97
N GLU A 110 17.06 0.69 -10.26
CA GLU A 110 16.10 -0.21 -10.85
C GLU A 110 16.60 -1.66 -10.82
N ASP A 111 15.67 -2.61 -10.76
CA ASP A 111 16.02 -4.03 -10.82
C ASP A 111 16.19 -4.49 -12.27
N GLU A 112 17.13 -5.39 -12.49
CA GLU A 112 17.34 -6.06 -13.78
C GLU A 112 16.44 -7.30 -13.94
N PHE A 113 15.81 -7.76 -12.85
CA PHE A 113 14.88 -8.88 -12.79
C PHE A 113 13.44 -8.39 -12.69
N TYR A 114 12.49 -9.30 -12.86
CA TYR A 114 11.08 -9.08 -12.57
C TYR A 114 10.76 -9.61 -11.18
N TYR A 115 9.77 -8.98 -10.51
CA TYR A 115 9.36 -9.39 -9.17
C TYR A 115 7.89 -9.80 -9.13
N ARG A 116 7.59 -10.77 -8.26
CA ARG A 116 6.24 -11.23 -7.95
C ARG A 116 6.12 -11.50 -6.46
N ASN A 117 5.23 -10.80 -5.77
CA ASN A 117 4.82 -11.17 -4.43
C ASN A 117 3.72 -12.22 -4.53
N ALA A 118 4.01 -13.48 -4.16
CA ALA A 118 3.06 -14.58 -4.18
C ALA A 118 2.43 -14.86 -2.81
N GLN A 119 2.73 -14.06 -1.78
CA GLN A 119 2.19 -14.23 -0.43
C GLN A 119 1.28 -13.10 0.03
N GLY A 120 1.31 -11.93 -0.59
CA GLY A 120 0.53 -10.77 -0.18
C GLY A 120 0.20 -9.82 -1.32
N ASP A 121 -0.87 -9.06 -1.15
CA ASP A 121 -1.14 -7.85 -1.93
C ASP A 121 -0.28 -6.72 -1.38
N GLU A 122 0.17 -5.82 -2.24
CA GLU A 122 0.95 -4.65 -1.85
C GLU A 122 0.17 -3.36 -2.13
N ILE A 123 0.08 -2.50 -1.12
CA ILE A 123 -0.36 -1.10 -1.25
C ILE A 123 0.89 -0.26 -1.06
N ILE A 124 1.36 0.38 -2.12
CA ILE A 124 2.57 1.20 -2.09
C ILE A 124 2.16 2.65 -2.19
N TYR A 125 2.33 3.39 -1.10
CA TYR A 125 2.19 4.84 -1.13
C TYR A 125 3.49 5.47 -1.61
N VAL A 126 3.43 6.16 -2.74
CA VAL A 126 4.55 6.90 -3.32
C VAL A 126 4.66 8.24 -2.61
N SER A 127 5.48 8.31 -1.58
CA SER A 127 5.66 9.53 -0.80
C SER A 127 6.52 10.57 -1.52
N ASN A 128 7.43 10.12 -2.38
CA ASN A 128 8.23 10.96 -3.27
C ASN A 128 8.68 10.17 -4.50
N GLY A 129 8.88 10.86 -5.62
CA GLY A 129 9.36 10.30 -6.88
C GLY A 129 8.26 10.08 -7.91
N GLU A 130 8.69 9.86 -9.14
CA GLU A 130 7.84 9.58 -10.31
C GLU A 130 8.44 8.41 -11.09
N GLY A 131 7.59 7.64 -11.75
CA GLY A 131 8.05 6.52 -12.55
C GLY A 131 6.94 5.77 -13.26
N VAL A 132 7.30 4.59 -13.72
CA VAL A 132 6.41 3.64 -14.39
C VAL A 132 6.48 2.31 -13.64
N LEU A 133 5.33 1.78 -13.25
CA LEU A 133 5.19 0.39 -12.85
C LEU A 133 4.92 -0.42 -14.12
N GLU A 134 5.95 -1.09 -14.65
CA GLU A 134 5.82 -2.05 -15.73
C GLU A 134 5.25 -3.36 -15.19
N THR A 135 4.18 -3.86 -15.78
CA THR A 135 3.57 -5.13 -15.38
C THR A 135 3.25 -6.02 -16.58
N ALA A 136 3.01 -7.30 -16.35
CA ALA A 136 2.50 -8.21 -17.38
C ALA A 136 1.10 -7.78 -17.91
N PHE A 137 0.43 -6.85 -17.23
CA PHE A 137 -0.88 -6.29 -17.61
C PHE A 137 -0.78 -4.97 -18.38
N GLY A 138 0.41 -4.39 -18.50
CA GLY A 138 0.68 -3.08 -19.08
C GLY A 138 1.33 -2.13 -18.07
N GLU A 139 1.49 -0.88 -18.46
CA GLU A 139 2.15 0.16 -17.70
C GLU A 139 1.17 0.98 -16.85
N ILE A 140 1.62 1.36 -15.66
CA ILE A 140 0.94 2.34 -14.81
C ILE A 140 1.94 3.44 -14.48
N LEU A 141 1.68 4.66 -14.93
CA LEU A 141 2.45 5.83 -14.51
C LEU A 141 2.13 6.16 -13.06
N TYR A 142 3.15 6.50 -12.27
CA TYR A 142 2.98 6.93 -10.90
C TYR A 142 3.75 8.20 -10.58
N SER A 143 3.25 8.93 -9.60
CA SER A 143 3.85 10.16 -9.08
C SER A 143 3.65 10.27 -7.56
N GLN A 144 4.25 11.28 -6.97
CA GLN A 144 4.07 11.58 -5.55
C GLN A 144 2.58 11.69 -5.18
N GLY A 145 2.18 11.02 -4.12
CA GLY A 145 0.80 10.97 -3.62
C GLY A 145 -0.01 9.80 -4.15
N ASP A 146 0.54 9.00 -5.06
CA ASP A 146 -0.14 7.82 -5.59
C ASP A 146 -0.04 6.63 -4.63
N TYR A 147 -1.12 5.86 -4.56
CA TYR A 147 -1.14 4.48 -4.14
C TYR A 147 -1.05 3.57 -5.35
N LEU A 148 -0.07 2.68 -5.37
CA LEU A 148 -0.03 1.56 -6.31
C LEU A 148 -0.54 0.32 -5.59
N ILE A 149 -1.61 -0.27 -6.10
CA ILE A 149 -2.16 -1.49 -5.57
C ILE A 149 -1.76 -2.63 -6.50
N ILE A 150 -0.90 -3.51 -5.99
CA ILE A 150 -0.37 -4.65 -6.74
C ILE A 150 -0.91 -5.92 -6.10
N PRO A 151 -1.95 -6.53 -6.69
CA PRO A 151 -2.50 -7.78 -6.21
C PRO A 151 -1.44 -8.90 -6.24
N ARG A 152 -1.59 -9.86 -5.34
CA ARG A 152 -0.74 -11.04 -5.23
C ARG A 152 -0.53 -11.73 -6.58
N GLY A 153 0.71 -12.11 -6.85
CA GLY A 153 1.07 -12.85 -8.06
C GLY A 153 1.20 -12.00 -9.34
N ILE A 154 1.01 -10.69 -9.25
CA ILE A 154 1.25 -9.79 -10.39
C ILE A 154 2.75 -9.59 -10.58
N MET A 155 3.21 -9.92 -11.78
CA MET A 155 4.60 -9.73 -12.18
C MET A 155 4.84 -8.28 -12.59
N HIS A 156 5.87 -7.65 -12.00
CA HIS A 156 6.14 -6.24 -12.24
C HIS A 156 7.60 -5.86 -12.06
N ARG A 157 7.91 -4.63 -12.46
CA ARG A 157 9.21 -3.97 -12.28
C ARG A 157 9.01 -2.46 -12.26
N TYR A 158 9.83 -1.75 -11.48
CA TYR A 158 9.81 -0.29 -11.42
C TYR A 158 10.79 0.32 -12.43
N ARG A 159 10.38 1.43 -13.07
CA ARG A 159 11.22 2.34 -13.83
C ARG A 159 11.12 3.73 -13.23
N PHE A 160 12.22 4.30 -12.84
CA PHE A 160 12.28 5.62 -12.22
C PHE A 160 12.47 6.67 -13.29
N THR A 161 11.65 7.72 -13.26
CA THR A 161 11.74 8.81 -14.24
C THR A 161 12.20 10.11 -13.62
N LYS A 162 11.85 10.37 -12.34
CA LYS A 162 12.21 11.64 -11.68
C LYS A 162 12.19 11.51 -10.16
N GLY A 163 13.07 12.27 -9.52
CA GLY A 163 13.15 12.41 -8.07
C GLY A 163 13.69 11.17 -7.34
N GLU A 164 14.02 11.37 -6.07
CA GLU A 164 14.30 10.26 -5.16
C GLU A 164 13.01 9.48 -4.93
N GLN A 165 13.12 8.17 -4.88
CA GLN A 165 11.96 7.30 -4.67
C GLN A 165 11.78 7.01 -3.17
N HIS A 166 10.62 7.35 -2.62
CA HIS A 166 10.27 7.06 -1.22
C HIS A 166 8.95 6.31 -1.19
N PHE A 167 8.95 5.09 -0.70
CA PHE A 167 7.78 4.22 -0.66
C PHE A 167 7.45 3.81 0.78
N PHE A 168 6.22 4.10 1.22
CA PHE A 168 5.62 3.46 2.38
C PHE A 168 4.73 2.31 1.89
N ILE A 169 4.98 1.09 2.36
CA ILE A 169 4.39 -0.11 1.79
C ILE A 169 3.62 -0.87 2.85
N THR A 170 2.36 -1.15 2.57
CA THR A 170 1.51 -2.06 3.35
C THR A 170 1.37 -3.37 2.57
N GLU A 171 2.00 -4.42 3.03
CA GLU A 171 1.90 -5.77 2.47
C GLU A 171 0.89 -6.57 3.29
N GLY A 172 -0.29 -6.84 2.73
CA GLY A 172 -1.35 -7.62 3.36
C GLY A 172 -1.42 -9.05 2.85
N LYS A 173 -1.58 -10.03 3.74
CA LYS A 173 -1.72 -11.44 3.34
C LYS A 173 -3.09 -11.77 2.76
N GLY A 174 -4.08 -10.91 2.97
CA GLY A 174 -5.42 -11.00 2.39
C GLY A 174 -5.57 -10.22 1.07
N GLU A 175 -6.82 -10.10 0.63
CA GLU A 175 -7.17 -9.33 -0.56
C GLU A 175 -7.36 -7.86 -0.22
N THR A 176 -6.67 -6.99 -0.95
CA THR A 176 -6.86 -5.53 -0.86
C THR A 176 -7.98 -5.07 -1.77
N ARG A 177 -8.94 -4.33 -1.23
CA ARG A 177 -10.11 -3.83 -1.94
C ARG A 177 -10.57 -2.46 -1.45
N THR A 178 -11.39 -1.80 -2.24
CA THR A 178 -12.19 -0.66 -1.78
C THR A 178 -13.24 -1.16 -0.77
N PRO A 179 -13.54 -0.40 0.29
CA PRO A 179 -14.53 -0.80 1.30
C PRO A 179 -15.89 -1.15 0.69
N SER A 180 -16.47 -2.26 1.14
CA SER A 180 -17.76 -2.74 0.62
C SER A 180 -18.90 -1.74 0.84
N ARG A 181 -18.85 -0.93 1.92
CA ARG A 181 -19.85 0.09 2.19
C ARG A 181 -19.90 1.22 1.16
N TYR A 182 -18.87 1.35 0.31
CA TYR A 182 -18.86 2.32 -0.80
C TYR A 182 -19.46 1.76 -2.08
N ARG A 183 -19.99 0.52 -2.06
CA ARG A 183 -20.58 -0.10 -3.23
C ARG A 183 -22.05 -0.42 -3.01
N ASN A 184 -22.82 -0.29 -4.07
CA ASN A 184 -24.19 -0.78 -4.12
C ASN A 184 -24.21 -2.27 -4.54
N ASP A 185 -25.43 -2.86 -4.56
CA ASP A 185 -25.64 -4.26 -4.91
C ASP A 185 -25.25 -4.59 -6.38
N TYR A 186 -25.07 -3.59 -7.22
CA TYR A 186 -24.61 -3.72 -8.61
C TYR A 186 -23.09 -3.64 -8.74
N GLY A 187 -22.35 -3.45 -7.64
CA GLY A 187 -20.89 -3.34 -7.61
C GLY A 187 -20.35 -1.95 -7.97
N GLN A 188 -21.21 -0.98 -8.24
CA GLN A 188 -20.86 0.41 -8.53
C GLN A 188 -20.50 1.16 -7.24
N LEU A 189 -19.49 2.04 -7.31
CA LEU A 189 -19.23 2.99 -6.22
C LEU A 189 -20.41 3.97 -6.08
N ILE A 190 -20.86 4.17 -4.84
CA ILE A 190 -22.01 5.05 -4.54
C ILE A 190 -21.59 6.50 -4.51
N GLU A 191 -22.54 7.43 -4.74
CA GLU A 191 -22.30 8.88 -4.75
C GLU A 191 -21.68 9.44 -3.45
N ARG A 192 -21.83 8.73 -2.34
CA ARG A 192 -21.25 9.11 -1.04
C ARG A 192 -19.87 8.49 -0.79
N SER A 193 -19.32 7.76 -1.73
CA SER A 193 -17.95 7.30 -1.57
C SER A 193 -16.98 8.47 -1.75
N PRO A 194 -15.81 8.44 -1.10
CA PRO A 194 -14.82 9.52 -1.20
C PRO A 194 -14.06 9.53 -2.54
N TYR A 195 -14.45 8.69 -3.46
CA TYR A 195 -13.91 8.54 -4.81
C TYR A 195 -14.88 7.80 -5.74
N SER A 196 -14.65 7.89 -7.02
CA SER A 196 -15.41 7.20 -8.07
C SER A 196 -14.53 6.28 -8.91
N GLU A 197 -15.11 5.45 -9.78
CA GLU A 197 -14.35 4.56 -10.67
C GLU A 197 -13.38 5.29 -11.61
N ARG A 198 -13.63 6.55 -11.95
CA ARG A 198 -12.77 7.35 -12.85
C ARG A 198 -11.47 7.80 -12.20
N ASP A 199 -11.41 7.83 -10.86
CA ASP A 199 -10.25 8.27 -10.09
C ASP A 199 -9.17 7.18 -10.00
N PHE A 200 -9.53 5.96 -10.40
CA PHE A 200 -8.62 4.82 -10.44
C PHE A 200 -8.02 4.66 -11.83
N ARG A 201 -6.69 4.69 -11.90
CA ARG A 201 -5.91 4.43 -13.11
C ARG A 201 -5.62 2.94 -13.21
N VAL A 202 -5.76 2.39 -14.38
CA VAL A 202 -5.57 0.98 -14.72
C VAL A 202 -4.40 0.84 -15.68
N PRO A 203 -3.84 -0.37 -15.91
CA PRO A 203 -2.77 -0.54 -16.87
C PRO A 203 -3.15 -0.04 -18.26
N GLU A 204 -2.25 0.71 -18.86
CA GLU A 204 -2.29 1.18 -20.23
C GLU A 204 -1.01 0.70 -20.95
N ASN A 205 -0.94 0.83 -22.28
CA ASN A 205 0.26 0.52 -23.06
C ASN A 205 0.82 -0.88 -22.75
N LEU A 206 0.15 -1.91 -23.25
CA LEU A 206 0.60 -3.29 -23.05
C LEU A 206 2.02 -3.47 -23.61
N ILE A 207 2.96 -3.86 -22.75
CA ILE A 207 4.32 -4.19 -23.14
C ILE A 207 4.32 -5.64 -23.62
N THR A 208 4.43 -5.85 -24.94
CA THR A 208 4.52 -7.20 -25.50
C THR A 208 5.93 -7.47 -25.99
N VAL A 209 6.62 -8.42 -25.38
CA VAL A 209 7.99 -8.80 -25.73
C VAL A 209 8.01 -10.23 -26.27
N ASP A 210 8.13 -10.36 -27.59
CA ASP A 210 8.28 -11.66 -28.28
C ASP A 210 9.74 -12.08 -28.26
N LYS A 211 10.21 -12.63 -27.12
CA LYS A 211 11.60 -13.04 -26.94
C LYS A 211 11.69 -14.33 -26.11
N GLN A 212 12.25 -15.37 -26.73
CA GLN A 212 12.50 -16.64 -26.08
C GLN A 212 13.93 -16.72 -25.54
N ASP A 213 14.19 -15.92 -24.49
CA ASP A 213 15.44 -15.93 -23.75
C ASP A 213 15.16 -16.20 -22.27
N PRO A 214 15.99 -16.99 -21.58
CA PRO A 214 15.84 -17.22 -20.16
C PRO A 214 15.81 -15.90 -19.36
N THR A 215 14.75 -15.69 -18.60
CA THR A 215 14.54 -14.46 -17.85
C THR A 215 14.24 -14.75 -16.38
N SER A 216 14.93 -14.03 -15.49
CA SER A 216 14.80 -14.19 -14.04
C SER A 216 13.58 -13.46 -13.49
N VAL A 217 12.80 -14.15 -12.66
CA VAL A 217 11.70 -13.63 -11.87
C VAL A 217 11.95 -13.94 -10.40
N MET A 218 12.06 -12.92 -9.55
CA MET A 218 12.14 -13.08 -8.12
C MET A 218 10.74 -13.25 -7.53
N VAL A 219 10.50 -14.37 -6.89
CA VAL A 219 9.21 -14.74 -6.30
C VAL A 219 9.33 -14.76 -4.79
N LYS A 220 8.55 -13.90 -4.11
CA LYS A 220 8.41 -13.94 -2.65
C LYS A 220 7.25 -14.84 -2.28
N GLN A 221 7.50 -15.90 -1.53
CA GLN A 221 6.49 -16.83 -1.02
C GLN A 221 6.96 -17.51 0.28
N ARG A 222 6.06 -17.63 1.26
CA ARG A 222 6.35 -18.30 2.55
C ARG A 222 7.58 -17.71 3.25
N ASP A 223 7.68 -16.38 3.21
CA ASP A 223 8.81 -15.63 3.76
C ASP A 223 10.19 -16.07 3.18
N GLN A 224 10.16 -16.54 1.94
CA GLN A 224 11.34 -16.89 1.15
C GLN A 224 11.32 -16.11 -0.16
N LEU A 225 12.51 -15.76 -0.62
CA LEU A 225 12.76 -15.21 -1.94
C LEU A 225 13.39 -16.29 -2.80
N THR A 226 12.71 -16.66 -3.89
CA THR A 226 13.15 -17.67 -4.83
C THR A 226 13.30 -17.05 -6.22
N GLU A 227 14.42 -17.27 -6.87
CA GLU A 227 14.57 -16.99 -8.29
C GLU A 227 13.90 -18.11 -9.09
N VAL A 228 13.01 -17.72 -9.99
CA VAL A 228 12.38 -18.60 -10.98
C VAL A 228 12.86 -18.19 -12.36
N MET A 229 13.53 -19.07 -13.07
CA MET A 229 14.00 -18.82 -14.42
C MET A 229 12.96 -19.33 -15.43
N LEU A 230 12.34 -18.41 -16.17
CA LEU A 230 11.46 -18.74 -17.31
C LEU A 230 12.31 -18.94 -18.56
N ASP A 231 11.84 -19.72 -19.53
CA ASP A 231 12.52 -19.91 -20.83
C ASP A 231 12.26 -18.76 -21.82
N HIS A 232 11.47 -17.78 -21.43
CA HIS A 232 11.03 -16.65 -22.24
C HIS A 232 10.88 -15.37 -21.39
N HIS A 233 10.71 -14.25 -22.07
CA HIS A 233 10.45 -12.97 -21.41
C HIS A 233 9.04 -12.96 -20.78
N PRO A 234 8.87 -12.59 -19.48
CA PRO A 234 7.59 -12.70 -18.76
C PRO A 234 6.50 -11.72 -19.22
N PHE A 235 6.85 -10.69 -20.01
CA PHE A 235 5.90 -9.75 -20.61
C PHE A 235 5.60 -10.12 -22.06
N ASP A 236 5.40 -11.39 -22.35
CA ASP A 236 5.00 -11.91 -23.65
C ASP A 236 3.49 -11.84 -23.90
N VAL A 237 2.79 -11.05 -23.11
CA VAL A 237 1.33 -10.94 -23.12
C VAL A 237 0.86 -10.12 -24.33
N VAL A 238 -0.07 -10.68 -25.12
CA VAL A 238 -0.69 -10.00 -26.27
C VAL A 238 -2.02 -9.35 -25.94
N GLY A 239 -2.64 -9.73 -24.83
CA GLY A 239 -3.87 -9.15 -24.32
C GLY A 239 -4.38 -9.88 -23.10
N TRP A 240 -5.32 -9.27 -22.41
CA TRP A 240 -5.98 -9.80 -21.23
C TRP A 240 -7.34 -9.16 -21.00
N ASP A 241 -8.18 -9.83 -20.24
CA ASP A 241 -9.44 -9.28 -19.75
C ASP A 241 -9.78 -9.84 -18.37
N GLY A 242 -10.52 -9.08 -17.59
CA GLY A 242 -11.02 -9.55 -16.29
C GLY A 242 -11.09 -8.48 -15.22
N TYR A 243 -10.99 -8.96 -13.96
CA TYR A 243 -11.19 -8.17 -12.73
C TYR A 243 -9.96 -8.13 -11.83
N TYR A 244 -8.93 -8.94 -12.13
CA TYR A 244 -7.73 -9.10 -11.31
C TYR A 244 -6.52 -8.53 -12.01
N TYR A 245 -6.17 -7.30 -11.68
CA TYR A 245 -5.09 -6.52 -12.27
C TYR A 245 -4.60 -5.44 -11.30
N PRO A 246 -3.36 -4.92 -11.46
CA PRO A 246 -2.86 -3.81 -10.65
C PRO A 246 -3.56 -2.50 -11.03
N TYR A 247 -3.62 -1.55 -10.09
CA TYR A 247 -4.20 -0.24 -10.33
C TYR A 247 -3.56 0.82 -9.44
N ALA A 248 -3.77 2.10 -9.77
CA ALA A 248 -3.31 3.23 -9.00
C ALA A 248 -4.45 4.16 -8.61
N PHE A 249 -4.25 4.89 -7.52
CA PHE A 249 -5.16 5.91 -7.01
C PHE A 249 -4.35 7.04 -6.37
N SER A 250 -4.68 8.30 -6.63
CA SER A 250 -4.02 9.43 -5.98
C SER A 250 -4.70 9.82 -4.67
N ILE A 251 -3.93 10.03 -3.59
CA ILE A 251 -4.46 10.56 -2.33
C ILE A 251 -5.08 11.95 -2.53
N HIS A 252 -4.67 12.67 -3.59
CA HIS A 252 -5.18 13.99 -3.92
C HIS A 252 -6.56 13.96 -4.59
N ASP A 253 -7.00 12.77 -5.05
CA ASP A 253 -8.35 12.52 -5.59
C ASP A 253 -9.29 11.93 -4.53
N PHE A 254 -8.83 11.87 -3.27
CA PHE A 254 -9.64 11.40 -2.14
C PHE A 254 -10.44 12.57 -1.56
N GLU A 255 -11.77 12.45 -1.54
CA GLU A 255 -12.71 13.49 -1.11
C GLU A 255 -13.51 13.01 0.11
N PRO A 256 -12.96 13.11 1.33
CA PRO A 256 -13.67 12.68 2.53
C PRO A 256 -14.89 13.58 2.77
N ILE A 257 -16.00 12.97 3.19
CA ILE A 257 -17.21 13.71 3.55
C ILE A 257 -16.92 14.59 4.77
N VAL A 258 -17.40 15.83 4.71
CA VAL A 258 -17.34 16.81 5.79
C VAL A 258 -18.75 17.22 6.13
N GLY A 259 -19.09 17.30 7.42
CA GLY A 259 -20.44 17.58 7.90
C GLY A 259 -20.55 18.84 8.75
N ARG A 260 -21.76 19.07 9.30
CA ARG A 260 -22.00 20.16 10.25
C ARG A 260 -21.32 19.88 11.59
N VAL A 261 -21.30 18.62 12.01
CA VAL A 261 -20.64 18.13 13.22
C VAL A 261 -19.68 17.04 12.82
N HIS A 262 -18.91 16.53 13.77
CA HIS A 262 -17.89 15.53 13.54
C HIS A 262 -18.39 14.33 12.71
N GLU A 263 -17.72 14.11 11.57
CA GLU A 263 -17.85 12.88 10.79
C GLU A 263 -16.88 11.83 11.33
N PRO A 264 -17.37 10.60 11.63
CA PRO A 264 -16.51 9.56 12.21
C PRO A 264 -15.31 9.20 11.33
N PRO A 265 -14.15 8.80 11.91
CA PRO A 265 -12.93 8.44 11.16
C PRO A 265 -13.08 7.50 9.98
N PRO A 266 -14.06 6.55 9.93
CA PRO A 266 -14.30 5.74 8.73
C PRO A 266 -14.52 6.52 7.42
N VAL A 267 -14.84 7.83 7.44
CA VAL A 267 -14.90 8.65 6.22
C VAL A 267 -13.54 8.80 5.53
N HIS A 268 -12.44 8.59 6.25
CA HIS A 268 -11.07 8.61 5.73
C HIS A 268 -10.61 7.27 5.15
N GLN A 269 -11.39 6.20 5.31
CA GLN A 269 -10.98 4.88 4.85
C GLN A 269 -10.91 4.82 3.32
N THR A 270 -9.73 4.48 2.81
CA THR A 270 -9.44 4.39 1.37
C THR A 270 -9.48 2.96 0.88
N PHE A 271 -8.78 2.06 1.57
CA PHE A 271 -8.72 0.64 1.25
C PHE A 271 -8.98 -0.22 2.49
N GLN A 272 -9.30 -1.48 2.27
CA GLN A 272 -9.31 -2.50 3.30
C GLN A 272 -8.64 -3.78 2.81
N GLY A 273 -7.91 -4.41 3.70
CA GLY A 273 -7.46 -5.80 3.57
C GLY A 273 -8.20 -6.71 4.54
N ASP A 274 -7.75 -7.95 4.65
CA ASP A 274 -8.20 -8.82 5.72
C ASP A 274 -7.47 -8.43 7.02
N ASN A 275 -8.23 -8.03 8.04
CA ASN A 275 -7.76 -7.58 9.35
C ASN A 275 -6.94 -6.27 9.38
N PHE A 276 -7.07 -5.42 8.36
CA PHE A 276 -6.56 -4.04 8.41
C PHE A 276 -7.35 -3.12 7.48
N VAL A 277 -7.24 -1.82 7.74
CA VAL A 277 -7.74 -0.76 6.86
C VAL A 277 -6.66 0.27 6.60
N VAL A 278 -6.75 0.94 5.44
CA VAL A 278 -5.90 2.07 5.08
C VAL A 278 -6.77 3.30 4.95
N CYS A 279 -6.38 4.38 5.64
CA CYS A 279 -7.06 5.66 5.62
C CYS A 279 -6.16 6.74 5.04
N SER A 280 -6.78 7.73 4.41
CA SER A 280 -6.11 8.89 3.83
C SER A 280 -6.52 10.16 4.55
N PHE A 281 -5.53 10.89 5.06
CA PHE A 281 -5.71 12.26 5.51
C PHE A 281 -5.14 13.18 4.44
N CYS A 282 -5.98 14.02 3.86
CA CYS A 282 -5.63 14.94 2.79
C CYS A 282 -6.11 16.35 3.12
N PRO A 283 -5.62 17.40 2.42
CA PRO A 283 -6.15 18.75 2.55
C PRO A 283 -7.66 18.77 2.33
N ARG A 284 -8.40 19.35 3.28
CA ARG A 284 -9.87 19.39 3.25
C ARG A 284 -10.43 20.47 4.15
N PRO A 285 -11.68 20.96 3.92
CA PRO A 285 -12.40 21.71 4.92
C PRO A 285 -12.62 20.88 6.19
N TYR A 286 -12.77 21.55 7.34
CA TYR A 286 -13.23 20.92 8.57
C TYR A 286 -14.75 20.92 8.68
N ASP A 287 -15.27 20.13 9.63
CA ASP A 287 -16.66 20.19 10.02
C ASP A 287 -17.03 21.60 10.44
N PHE A 288 -18.15 22.14 9.92
CA PHE A 288 -18.42 23.57 9.85
C PHE A 288 -19.41 24.09 10.89
N GLY A 289 -19.90 23.26 11.82
CA GLY A 289 -20.79 23.70 12.90
C GLY A 289 -20.13 24.72 13.83
N GLU A 290 -20.94 25.60 14.43
CA GLU A 290 -20.46 26.71 15.28
C GLU A 290 -19.58 26.24 16.44
N ASP A 291 -19.94 25.12 17.07
CA ASP A 291 -19.19 24.49 18.17
C ASP A 291 -18.48 23.21 17.75
N SER A 292 -18.24 23.02 16.45
CA SER A 292 -17.53 21.85 15.94
C SER A 292 -16.06 21.87 16.33
N ILE A 293 -15.53 20.73 16.75
CA ILE A 293 -14.13 20.57 17.13
C ILE A 293 -13.45 19.74 16.04
N PRO A 294 -12.55 20.35 15.23
CA PRO A 294 -11.88 19.68 14.14
C PRO A 294 -10.94 18.55 14.57
N ALA A 295 -10.23 18.73 15.70
CA ALA A 295 -9.36 17.70 16.20
C ALA A 295 -10.15 16.46 16.67
N PRO A 296 -9.64 15.24 16.43
CA PRO A 296 -10.33 14.03 16.87
C PRO A 296 -10.46 13.98 18.38
N TYR A 297 -11.49 13.31 18.88
CA TYR A 297 -11.60 13.01 20.31
C TYR A 297 -10.53 12.00 20.75
N ASN A 298 -10.21 12.00 22.06
CA ASN A 298 -9.42 10.92 22.64
C ASN A 298 -10.20 9.61 22.51
N HIS A 299 -9.53 8.54 22.12
CA HIS A 299 -10.17 7.24 21.91
C HIS A 299 -9.26 6.07 22.25
N SER A 300 -9.87 4.91 22.41
CA SER A 300 -9.18 3.63 22.64
C SER A 300 -9.79 2.60 21.73
N ASN A 301 -8.99 2.07 20.83
CA ASN A 301 -9.38 0.96 19.97
C ASN A 301 -8.88 -0.34 20.60
N VAL A 302 -9.79 -1.10 21.19
CA VAL A 302 -9.44 -2.26 22.05
C VAL A 302 -8.77 -3.40 21.29
N MET A 303 -8.89 -3.44 19.96
CA MET A 303 -8.31 -4.50 19.11
C MET A 303 -7.58 -3.91 17.90
N SER A 304 -7.17 -2.65 17.96
CA SER A 304 -6.62 -1.95 16.80
C SER A 304 -5.39 -1.14 17.18
N ASP A 305 -4.29 -1.46 16.54
CA ASP A 305 -3.11 -0.59 16.51
C ASP A 305 -3.28 0.42 15.38
N GLU A 306 -3.07 1.70 15.70
CA GLU A 306 -3.07 2.82 14.75
C GLU A 306 -1.64 3.16 14.34
N VAL A 307 -1.32 3.05 13.06
CA VAL A 307 -0.04 3.50 12.50
C VAL A 307 -0.27 4.64 11.54
N ILE A 308 0.41 5.77 11.74
CA ILE A 308 0.31 6.93 10.85
C ILE A 308 1.67 7.22 10.23
N TYR A 309 1.72 7.21 8.89
CA TYR A 309 2.84 7.71 8.10
C TYR A 309 2.55 9.16 7.69
N TYR A 310 3.44 10.09 8.03
CA TYR A 310 3.27 11.53 7.78
C TYR A 310 3.96 11.92 6.47
N ALA A 311 3.19 12.21 5.44
CA ALA A 311 3.69 12.69 4.15
C ALA A 311 3.93 14.21 4.12
N LYS A 312 3.61 14.92 5.22
CA LYS A 312 3.97 16.30 5.50
C LYS A 312 4.36 16.44 6.97
N SER A 313 5.13 17.47 7.30
CA SER A 313 5.57 17.77 8.67
C SER A 313 4.47 18.40 9.55
N GLU A 314 3.40 18.92 8.93
CA GLU A 314 2.26 19.50 9.65
C GLU A 314 1.14 18.49 9.75
N PHE A 315 0.71 18.22 10.97
CA PHE A 315 -0.45 17.39 11.27
C PHE A 315 -1.27 18.02 12.40
N MET A 316 -2.59 18.09 12.22
CA MET A 316 -3.47 18.87 13.09
C MET A 316 -3.40 18.43 14.56
N SER A 317 -3.27 17.13 14.82
CA SER A 317 -3.34 16.56 16.17
C SER A 317 -1.99 16.18 16.77
N ARG A 318 -0.87 16.42 16.09
CA ARG A 318 0.48 15.97 16.52
C ARG A 318 1.48 17.12 16.58
N LYS A 319 2.48 16.97 17.47
CA LYS A 319 3.68 17.80 17.56
C LYS A 319 4.92 16.93 17.35
N GLY A 320 6.00 17.52 16.85
CA GLY A 320 7.29 16.83 16.73
C GLY A 320 7.39 15.80 15.60
N VAL A 321 6.37 15.69 14.74
CA VAL A 321 6.43 14.86 13.54
C VAL A 321 7.09 15.63 12.39
N GLU A 322 7.84 14.93 11.56
CA GLU A 322 8.46 15.45 10.34
C GLU A 322 8.00 14.66 9.11
N TYR A 323 8.35 15.12 7.92
CA TYR A 323 8.12 14.36 6.71
C TYR A 323 8.75 12.96 6.82
N GLY A 324 7.96 11.94 6.56
CA GLY A 324 8.38 10.55 6.65
C GLY A 324 8.32 9.94 8.05
N SER A 325 7.92 10.70 9.09
CA SER A 325 7.68 10.11 10.40
C SER A 325 6.65 8.99 10.34
N ILE A 326 6.81 7.97 11.19
CA ILE A 326 5.79 6.94 11.45
C ILE A 326 5.50 6.94 12.95
N THR A 327 4.23 6.98 13.34
CA THR A 327 3.83 6.78 14.73
C THR A 327 3.01 5.51 14.90
N LEU A 328 3.16 4.87 16.06
CA LEU A 328 2.35 3.75 16.53
C LEU A 328 1.61 4.17 17.80
N HIS A 329 0.29 4.07 17.77
CA HIS A 329 -0.60 4.19 18.92
C HIS A 329 -1.22 2.82 19.16
N PRO A 330 -0.68 2.04 20.12
CA PRO A 330 -1.08 0.66 20.30
C PRO A 330 -2.46 0.56 20.97
N ASP A 331 -3.09 -0.60 20.81
CA ASP A 331 -4.24 -0.98 21.61
C ASP A 331 -3.90 -0.94 23.11
N GLY A 332 -4.91 -0.86 23.95
CA GLY A 332 -4.73 -0.83 25.42
C GLY A 332 -4.31 0.51 26.01
N ILE A 333 -3.96 1.53 25.21
CA ILE A 333 -3.70 2.90 25.67
C ILE A 333 -4.65 3.87 24.98
N THR A 334 -5.33 4.71 25.77
CA THR A 334 -6.11 5.83 25.22
C THR A 334 -5.16 6.84 24.59
N HIS A 335 -5.45 7.23 23.36
CA HIS A 335 -4.67 8.23 22.63
C HIS A 335 -5.57 9.29 21.98
N GLY A 336 -4.96 10.37 21.51
CA GLY A 336 -5.67 11.52 20.94
C GLY A 336 -4.71 12.64 20.59
N PRO A 337 -5.21 13.86 20.39
CA PRO A 337 -4.38 15.02 20.08
C PRO A 337 -3.36 15.32 21.18
N HIS A 338 -2.19 15.83 20.79
CA HIS A 338 -1.23 16.37 21.73
C HIS A 338 -1.80 17.58 22.50
N PRO A 339 -1.35 17.84 23.74
CA PRO A 339 -1.83 18.97 24.54
C PRO A 339 -1.80 20.30 23.77
N GLY A 340 -2.90 21.04 23.82
CA GLY A 340 -3.10 22.31 23.13
C GLY A 340 -3.49 22.20 21.65
N LYS A 341 -3.43 21.03 21.03
CA LYS A 341 -3.86 20.84 19.63
C LYS A 341 -5.38 20.77 19.49
N TYR A 342 -6.05 20.23 20.49
CA TYR A 342 -7.51 20.16 20.54
C TYR A 342 -8.09 21.57 20.60
N GLU A 343 -7.65 22.40 21.55
CA GLU A 343 -8.10 23.77 21.74
C GLU A 343 -7.76 24.66 20.55
N ALA A 344 -6.54 24.49 20.01
CA ALA A 344 -6.09 25.26 18.84
C ALA A 344 -6.86 24.94 17.56
N SER A 345 -7.53 23.79 17.49
CA SER A 345 -8.33 23.41 16.32
C SER A 345 -9.67 24.13 16.25
N ILE A 346 -10.19 24.61 17.40
CA ILE A 346 -11.52 25.25 17.47
C ILE A 346 -11.53 26.53 16.63
N GLY A 347 -12.46 26.62 15.70
CA GLY A 347 -12.60 27.76 14.79
C GLY A 347 -11.73 27.68 13.53
N MET A 348 -10.85 26.71 13.39
CA MET A 348 -10.16 26.45 12.13
C MET A 348 -11.14 26.01 11.06
N LYS A 349 -10.87 26.35 9.79
CA LYS A 349 -11.78 26.09 8.67
C LYS A 349 -11.33 24.94 7.77
N GLU A 350 -10.05 24.66 7.74
CA GLU A 350 -9.45 23.67 6.84
C GLU A 350 -8.13 23.14 7.39
N THR A 351 -7.67 22.05 6.84
CA THR A 351 -6.34 21.46 7.09
C THR A 351 -5.58 21.24 5.80
N ASN A 352 -4.25 21.35 5.86
CA ASN A 352 -3.34 20.98 4.78
C ASN A 352 -2.54 19.72 5.10
N GLU A 353 -2.97 18.95 6.10
CA GLU A 353 -2.30 17.69 6.46
C GLU A 353 -2.30 16.70 5.31
N LEU A 354 -1.27 15.86 5.28
CA LEU A 354 -1.17 14.74 4.35
C LEU A 354 -0.55 13.56 5.07
N ALA A 355 -1.30 12.47 5.22
CA ALA A 355 -0.84 11.28 5.91
C ALA A 355 -1.59 10.03 5.45
N VAL A 356 -0.94 8.88 5.62
CA VAL A 356 -1.53 7.56 5.41
C VAL A 356 -1.59 6.86 6.75
N MET A 357 -2.77 6.41 7.15
CA MET A 357 -2.97 5.66 8.37
C MET A 357 -3.30 4.20 8.05
N VAL A 358 -2.75 3.30 8.83
CA VAL A 358 -3.06 1.87 8.78
C VAL A 358 -3.53 1.44 10.16
N ASP A 359 -4.80 1.05 10.26
CA ASP A 359 -5.35 0.44 11.46
C ASP A 359 -5.39 -1.08 11.27
N THR A 360 -4.84 -1.81 12.23
CA THR A 360 -4.84 -3.28 12.23
C THR A 360 -5.80 -3.81 13.27
N PHE A 361 -6.37 -4.99 13.05
CA PHE A 361 -7.31 -5.60 14.01
C PHE A 361 -6.66 -6.67 14.88
N TYR A 362 -5.34 -6.78 14.79
CA TYR A 362 -4.47 -7.52 15.71
C TYR A 362 -3.21 -6.70 15.97
N PRO A 363 -2.66 -6.76 17.21
CA PRO A 363 -1.47 -5.98 17.59
C PRO A 363 -0.28 -6.21 16.67
N LEU A 364 0.47 -5.15 16.43
CA LEU A 364 1.71 -5.16 15.66
C LEU A 364 2.91 -5.41 16.55
N LEU A 365 3.86 -6.15 16.04
CA LEU A 365 5.21 -6.25 16.56
C LEU A 365 6.08 -5.20 15.85
N VAL A 366 6.89 -4.48 16.60
CA VAL A 366 7.86 -3.56 16.01
C VAL A 366 9.06 -4.37 15.53
N ALA A 367 9.52 -4.10 14.32
CA ALA A 367 10.69 -4.75 13.78
C ALA A 367 11.97 -4.22 14.43
N LYS A 368 12.92 -5.10 14.72
CA LYS A 368 14.23 -4.74 15.29
C LYS A 368 14.97 -3.70 14.45
N SER A 369 14.78 -3.73 13.13
CA SER A 369 15.33 -2.74 12.19
C SER A 369 14.82 -1.31 12.39
N ALA A 370 13.70 -1.12 13.10
CA ALA A 370 13.14 0.20 13.40
C ALA A 370 13.68 0.82 14.71
N LEU A 371 14.40 0.07 15.54
CA LEU A 371 14.83 0.55 16.86
C LEU A 371 15.82 1.71 16.78
N ASP A 372 16.75 1.68 15.81
CA ASP A 372 17.77 2.73 15.65
C ASP A 372 17.20 4.08 15.20
N ILE A 373 15.96 4.08 14.74
CA ILE A 373 15.26 5.28 14.25
C ILE A 373 14.13 5.74 15.17
N GLU A 374 13.92 5.08 16.31
CA GLU A 374 12.89 5.43 17.30
C GLU A 374 13.22 6.72 18.06
N ASP A 375 12.17 7.50 18.36
CA ASP A 375 12.22 8.62 19.30
C ASP A 375 11.95 8.12 20.72
N PRO A 376 12.95 8.07 21.60
CA PRO A 376 12.79 7.53 22.95
C PRO A 376 11.89 8.39 23.87
N ASN A 377 11.58 9.62 23.46
CA ASN A 377 10.81 10.57 24.27
C ASN A 377 9.34 10.68 23.83
N TYR A 378 8.96 10.06 22.71
CA TYR A 378 7.62 10.25 22.15
C TYR A 378 6.49 9.86 23.10
N SER A 379 6.62 8.76 23.84
CA SER A 379 5.61 8.32 24.82
C SER A 379 5.31 9.34 25.92
N LYS A 380 6.23 10.28 26.18
CA LYS A 380 6.10 11.33 27.18
C LYS A 380 5.57 12.64 26.60
N SER A 381 5.38 12.75 25.30
CA SER A 381 5.02 14.00 24.60
C SER A 381 3.60 14.48 24.88
N TRP A 382 2.76 13.67 25.51
CA TRP A 382 1.42 14.04 26.02
C TRP A 382 1.44 14.63 27.43
N LEU A 383 2.58 14.61 28.14
CA LEU A 383 2.68 15.25 29.44
C LEU A 383 2.70 16.78 29.27
N GLU A 384 1.90 17.48 30.10
CA GLU A 384 1.97 18.94 30.14
C GLU A 384 3.32 19.40 30.70
N ALA A 385 3.83 20.54 30.23
CA ALA A 385 5.15 21.06 30.61
C ALA A 385 5.33 21.33 32.13
N ASN A 386 4.27 21.26 32.93
CA ASN A 386 4.26 21.46 34.37
C ASN A 386 4.26 20.16 35.18
N PHE A 387 4.32 18.99 34.54
CA PHE A 387 4.63 17.75 35.28
C PHE A 387 6.12 17.74 35.56
N ASP A 388 6.47 18.36 36.67
CA ASP A 388 7.80 18.35 37.23
C ASP A 388 8.23 16.89 37.48
N ASN A 389 9.46 16.54 37.12
CA ASN A 389 10.04 15.20 37.13
C ASN A 389 10.15 14.61 38.57
N THR A 390 9.11 14.61 39.37
CA THR A 390 9.11 14.11 40.76
C THR A 390 8.65 12.65 40.89
N LEU A 391 8.51 11.91 39.77
CA LEU A 391 8.23 10.48 39.82
C LEU A 391 9.41 9.63 39.33
N GLY A 392 10.62 10.02 39.71
CA GLY A 392 11.87 9.29 39.44
C GLY A 392 12.74 9.16 40.65
N GLU A 393 12.24 8.56 41.75
CA GLU A 393 13.02 7.90 42.77
C GLU A 393 12.41 6.54 43.10
#